data_b665ab108b3ac07aa40d69367bf5e0a4
#
_entry.id   b665ab108b3ac07aa40d69367bf5e0a4
#
_cell.length_a   1.000
_cell.length_b   1.000
_cell.length_c   1.000
_cell.angle_alpha   90.00
_cell.angle_beta   90.00
_cell.angle_gamma   90.00
#
_symmetry.space_group_name_H-M   'P 1'
#
loop_
_entity.id
_entity.type
_entity.pdbx_description
1 polymer ?
#
loop_
_entity_poly.entity_id
_entity_poly.type
_entity_poly.pdbx_seq_one_letter_code
_entity_poly.pdbx_strand_id
1 'polypeptide(L)'
;MSDLKEYIDSTYDEHYSTNQFQATEFIIDGGHGEGFCIGNIMKYAQRYGKKDGYNKRDLMKILHYTIIAIHNHDIMEKSENETK
;
A
#
# COMPACT_ATOMS: atom_id res chain seq x y z
N MET A 1 0.31 -16.28 5.74
CA MET A 1 0.38 -14.85 6.01
C MET A 1 1.59 -14.40 6.81
N SER A 2 2.39 -15.35 7.33
CA SER A 2 3.63 -14.97 8.00
C SER A 2 4.62 -14.27 7.06
N ASP A 3 4.66 -14.69 5.79
CA ASP A 3 5.55 -14.06 4.81
C ASP A 3 5.21 -12.59 4.60
N LEU A 4 3.92 -12.26 4.56
CA LEU A 4 3.49 -10.89 4.38
C LEU A 4 3.87 -10.04 5.60
N LYS A 5 3.65 -10.58 6.78
CA LYS A 5 4.00 -9.89 8.01
C LYS A 5 5.49 -9.61 8.07
N GLU A 6 6.31 -10.61 7.76
CA GLU A 6 7.76 -10.45 7.76
C GLU A 6 8.20 -9.40 6.76
N TYR A 7 7.61 -9.38 5.57
CA TYR A 7 7.92 -8.39 4.57
C TYR A 7 7.60 -6.98 5.06
N ILE A 8 6.41 -6.79 5.61
CA ILE A 8 5.99 -5.49 6.11
C ILE A 8 6.87 -5.03 7.26
N ASP A 9 7.12 -5.92 8.22
CA ASP A 9 7.96 -5.60 9.38
C ASP A 9 9.37 -5.22 8.95
N SER A 10 9.99 -5.99 8.06
CA SER A 10 11.34 -5.68 7.61
C SER A 10 11.39 -4.37 6.83
N THR A 11 10.35 -4.09 6.05
CA THR A 11 10.27 -2.87 5.28
C THR A 11 10.20 -1.65 6.18
N TYR A 12 9.40 -1.70 7.22
CA TYR A 12 9.29 -0.61 8.17
C TYR A 12 10.57 -0.44 9.00
N ASP A 13 11.22 -1.55 9.31
CA ASP A 13 12.46 -1.50 10.08
C ASP A 13 13.61 -0.94 9.26
N GLU A 14 13.56 -1.10 7.94
CA GLU A 14 14.65 -0.63 7.07
C GLU A 14 14.39 0.78 6.57
N HIS A 15 13.80 0.87 5.38
CA HIS A 15 13.67 2.14 4.68
C HIS A 15 12.34 2.78 4.77
N TYR A 16 11.32 1.96 4.82
CA TYR A 16 9.97 2.46 4.86
C TYR A 16 9.69 3.17 6.14
N SER A 17 10.57 2.94 7.10
CA SER A 17 10.32 3.33 8.47
C SER A 17 9.94 4.78 8.64
N THR A 18 10.70 5.69 8.05
CA THR A 18 10.41 7.09 8.29
C THR A 18 9.91 7.79 7.05
N ASN A 19 10.76 7.91 6.06
CA ASN A 19 10.43 8.77 4.91
C ASN A 19 9.27 8.23 4.08
N GLN A 20 9.27 6.94 3.76
CA GLN A 20 8.23 6.38 2.90
C GLN A 20 6.90 6.27 3.63
N PHE A 21 6.93 5.91 4.89
CA PHE A 21 5.71 5.83 5.68
C PHE A 21 5.08 7.20 5.84
N GLN A 22 5.88 8.21 6.13
CA GLN A 22 5.40 9.57 6.27
C GLN A 22 4.85 10.11 4.94
N ALA A 23 5.52 9.79 3.83
CA ALA A 23 5.05 10.19 2.52
C ALA A 23 3.68 9.57 2.21
N THR A 24 3.51 8.30 2.52
CA THR A 24 2.25 7.59 2.31
C THR A 24 1.14 8.23 3.13
N GLU A 25 1.39 8.53 4.40
CA GLU A 25 0.41 9.19 5.25
C GLU A 25 0.04 10.57 4.70
N PHE A 26 1.03 11.31 4.25
CA PHE A 26 0.80 12.64 3.69
C PHE A 26 -0.10 12.55 2.47
N ILE A 27 0.13 11.57 1.61
CA ILE A 27 -0.66 11.37 0.40
C ILE A 27 -2.10 11.02 0.76
N ILE A 28 -2.28 10.15 1.74
CA ILE A 28 -3.60 9.73 2.21
C ILE A 28 -4.34 10.90 2.84
N ASP A 29 -3.66 11.65 3.69
CA ASP A 29 -4.25 12.81 4.36
C ASP A 29 -4.65 13.89 3.35
N GLY A 30 -3.92 13.98 2.26
CA GLY A 30 -4.23 14.93 1.20
C GLY A 30 -5.40 14.52 0.30
N GLY A 31 -5.98 13.35 0.55
CA GLY A 31 -7.12 12.88 -0.23
C GLY A 31 -6.75 12.08 -1.47
N HIS A 32 -5.50 11.68 -1.61
CA HIS A 32 -5.03 10.97 -2.79
C HIS A 32 -4.74 9.49 -2.53
N GLY A 33 -5.23 8.97 -1.40
CA GLY A 33 -4.94 7.60 -1.01
C GLY A 33 -5.45 6.55 -1.99
N GLU A 34 -6.65 6.74 -2.50
CA GLU A 34 -7.23 5.77 -3.44
C GLU A 34 -6.39 5.66 -4.70
N GLY A 35 -6.11 6.77 -5.37
CA GLY A 35 -5.31 6.77 -6.60
C GLY A 35 -3.92 6.24 -6.38
N PHE A 36 -3.30 6.63 -5.26
CA PHE A 36 -1.96 6.17 -4.91
C PHE A 36 -1.93 4.66 -4.74
N CYS A 37 -2.86 4.10 -3.97
CA CYS A 37 -2.89 2.65 -3.70
C CYS A 37 -3.23 1.86 -4.95
N ILE A 38 -4.28 2.23 -5.66
CA ILE A 38 -4.70 1.51 -6.86
C ILE A 38 -3.63 1.57 -7.94
N GLY A 39 -3.02 2.75 -8.12
CA GLY A 39 -1.94 2.91 -9.09
C GLY A 39 -0.76 2.00 -8.80
N ASN A 40 -0.38 1.88 -7.53
CA ASN A 40 0.72 1.00 -7.15
C ASN A 40 0.35 -0.47 -7.30
N ILE A 41 -0.88 -0.84 -6.97
CA ILE A 41 -1.36 -2.21 -7.18
C ILE A 41 -1.26 -2.58 -8.66
N MET A 42 -1.72 -1.71 -9.52
CA MET A 42 -1.67 -1.93 -10.97
C MET A 42 -0.23 -2.02 -11.48
N LYS A 43 0.63 -1.15 -10.97
CA LYS A 43 2.04 -1.13 -11.35
C LYS A 43 2.73 -2.46 -11.05
N TYR A 44 2.54 -2.99 -9.85
CA TYR A 44 3.18 -4.25 -9.47
C TYR A 44 2.50 -5.46 -10.08
N ALA A 45 1.19 -5.38 -10.34
CA ALA A 45 0.48 -6.47 -11.00
C ALA A 45 1.00 -6.66 -12.43
N GLN A 46 1.17 -5.58 -13.19
CA GLN A 46 1.65 -5.70 -14.56
C GLN A 46 3.15 -5.97 -14.62
N ARG A 47 3.88 -5.67 -13.55
CA ARG A 47 5.32 -5.92 -13.47
C ARG A 47 5.63 -7.40 -13.24
N TYR A 48 4.76 -8.10 -12.53
CA TYR A 48 4.96 -9.51 -12.19
C TYR A 48 5.10 -10.35 -13.46
N GLY A 49 6.20 -11.08 -13.56
CA GLY A 49 6.50 -11.91 -14.70
C GLY A 49 7.18 -11.19 -15.86
N LYS A 50 7.38 -9.88 -15.74
CA LYS A 50 8.02 -9.09 -16.82
C LYS A 50 9.36 -8.56 -16.38
N LYS A 51 9.37 -7.65 -15.42
CA LYS A 51 10.62 -7.12 -14.91
C LYS A 51 11.10 -8.02 -13.78
N ASP A 52 12.32 -8.48 -13.84
CA ASP A 52 12.91 -9.38 -12.85
C ASP A 52 12.18 -10.72 -12.74
N GLY A 53 11.43 -11.11 -13.78
CA GLY A 53 10.73 -12.40 -13.81
C GLY A 53 9.56 -12.47 -12.84
N TYR A 54 9.28 -13.68 -12.37
CA TYR A 54 8.17 -13.94 -11.45
C TYR A 54 8.64 -13.74 -10.01
N ASN A 55 8.71 -12.48 -9.62
CA ASN A 55 9.24 -12.11 -8.32
C ASN A 55 8.11 -12.01 -7.29
N LYS A 56 8.19 -12.87 -6.28
CA LYS A 56 7.20 -12.92 -5.19
C LYS A 56 7.05 -11.54 -4.53
N ARG A 57 8.12 -10.75 -4.53
CA ARG A 57 8.10 -9.42 -3.93
C ARG A 57 7.06 -8.51 -4.56
N ASP A 58 6.84 -8.66 -5.87
CA ASP A 58 5.79 -7.88 -6.55
C ASP A 58 4.42 -8.21 -6.01
N LEU A 59 4.16 -9.50 -5.75
CA LEU A 59 2.88 -9.92 -5.16
C LEU A 59 2.72 -9.42 -3.74
N MET A 60 3.81 -9.41 -2.98
CA MET A 60 3.78 -8.89 -1.60
C MET A 60 3.49 -7.40 -1.59
N LYS A 61 4.02 -6.66 -2.55
CA LYS A 61 3.74 -5.23 -2.65
C LYS A 61 2.28 -4.97 -3.01
N ILE A 62 1.69 -5.80 -3.87
CA ILE A 62 0.27 -5.71 -4.19
C ILE A 62 -0.56 -5.88 -2.92
N LEU A 63 -0.25 -6.89 -2.11
CA LEU A 63 -0.95 -7.13 -0.87
C LEU A 63 -0.79 -5.96 0.09
N HIS A 64 0.42 -5.44 0.20
CA HIS A 64 0.71 -4.31 1.09
C HIS A 64 -0.13 -3.08 0.71
N TYR A 65 -0.13 -2.72 -0.56
CA TYR A 65 -0.91 -1.58 -1.00
C TYR A 65 -2.41 -1.82 -0.89
N THR A 66 -2.85 -3.07 -1.00
CA THR A 66 -4.25 -3.42 -0.79
C THR A 66 -4.66 -3.20 0.67
N ILE A 67 -3.80 -3.55 1.60
CA ILE A 67 -4.04 -3.30 3.03
C ILE A 67 -4.19 -1.79 3.28
N ILE A 68 -3.29 -1.01 2.69
CA ILE A 68 -3.36 0.44 2.82
C ILE A 68 -4.65 0.98 2.20
N ALA A 69 -5.04 0.42 1.05
CA ALA A 69 -6.27 0.84 0.37
C ALA A 69 -7.50 0.57 1.21
N ILE A 70 -7.53 -0.58 1.89
CA ILE A 70 -8.65 -0.92 2.78
C ILE A 70 -8.73 0.06 3.93
N HIS A 71 -7.59 0.40 4.51
CA HIS A 71 -7.53 1.37 5.59
C HIS A 71 -8.05 2.74 5.12
N ASN A 72 -7.62 3.16 3.93
CA ASN A 72 -8.08 4.41 3.33
C ASN A 72 -9.59 4.38 3.08
N HIS A 73 -10.09 3.24 2.61
CA HIS A 73 -11.52 3.05 2.38
C HIS A 73 -12.31 3.24 3.68
N ASP A 74 -11.83 2.66 4.76
CA ASP A 74 -12.50 2.75 6.05
C ASP A 74 -12.53 4.20 6.55
N ILE A 75 -11.46 4.93 6.35
CA ILE A 75 -11.39 6.35 6.71
C ILE A 75 -12.42 7.15 5.91
N MET A 76 -12.50 6.92 4.62
CA MET A 76 -13.44 7.62 3.74
C MET A 76 -14.88 7.31 4.10
N GLU A 77 -15.17 6.04 4.37
CA GLU A 77 -16.52 5.62 4.76
C GLU A 77 -16.93 6.26 6.08
N LYS A 78 -16.03 6.29 7.04
CA LYS A 78 -16.27 6.92 8.34
C LYS A 78 -16.56 8.41 8.18
N SER A 79 -15.78 9.07 7.34
CA SER A 79 -15.94 10.51 7.08
C SER A 79 -17.31 10.81 6.45
N GLU A 80 -17.74 9.99 5.49
CA GLU A 80 -19.06 10.13 4.88
C GLU A 80 -20.16 9.98 5.91
N ASN A 81 -20.04 8.98 6.77
CA ASN A 81 -21.05 8.74 7.79
C ASN A 81 -21.12 9.87 8.81
N GLU A 82 -20.00 10.51 9.09
CA GLU A 82 -19.96 11.64 10.01
C GLU A 82 -20.59 12.90 9.43
N THR A 83 -20.57 13.05 8.12
CA THR A 83 -21.15 14.23 7.47
C THR A 83 -22.64 14.09 7.22
N LYS A 84 -23.18 12.93 7.44
CA LYS A 84 -24.61 12.71 7.32
C LYS A 84 -25.30 12.92 8.67
#